data_30e70306560c38979ac00b1d2352ae93
#
_entry.id   30e70306560c38979ac00b1d2352ae93
#
_cell.length_a   1.000
_cell.length_b   1.000
_cell.length_c   1.000
_cell.angle_alpha   90.00
_cell.angle_beta   90.00
_cell.angle_gamma   90.00
#
_symmetry.space_group_name_H-M   'P 1'
#
loop_
_entity.id
_entity.type
_entity.pdbx_description
1 polymer ?
#
loop_
_entity_poly.entity_id
_entity_poly.type
_entity_poly.pdbx_seq_one_letter_code
_entity_poly.pdbx_strand_id
1 'polypeptide(L)'
;VNQTSARLEGGLEQPDAVIEAFQNARLQDMLALCARGHPYYRHRWSEAGVDPHAIRTVGDLSQLPLTPKQAMMETPERFRLQLPDLPLHERVLWEVIYTTGTSADPTPVYNTTHDYHAYLFQSARVAEISGIRASDVIANLFPLTA
;
A
#
# COMPACT_ATOMS: atom_id res chain seq x y z
N VAL A 1 5.76 -2.41 -16.29
CA VAL A 1 6.51 -1.87 -15.14
C VAL A 1 7.25 -3.04 -14.55
N ASN A 2 8.56 -3.10 -14.80
CA ASN A 2 9.42 -4.13 -14.26
C ASN A 2 9.64 -3.79 -12.77
N GLN A 3 8.60 -3.96 -11.96
CA GLN A 3 8.71 -3.91 -10.52
C GLN A 3 9.19 -5.27 -10.03
N THR A 4 10.43 -5.57 -10.34
CA THR A 4 11.20 -6.32 -9.38
C THR A 4 11.23 -5.42 -8.16
N SER A 5 10.30 -5.63 -7.23
CA SER A 5 10.28 -4.91 -5.97
C SER A 5 11.67 -5.09 -5.36
N ALA A 6 12.49 -4.05 -5.45
CA ALA A 6 13.81 -4.06 -4.85
C ALA A 6 13.58 -4.43 -3.38
N ARG A 7 14.10 -5.57 -2.98
CA ARG A 7 14.02 -6.06 -1.61
C ARG A 7 15.23 -5.56 -0.88
N LEU A 8 15.05 -5.03 0.30
CA LEU A 8 16.16 -4.76 1.19
C LEU A 8 16.64 -6.10 1.75
N GLU A 9 17.74 -6.60 1.23
CA GLU A 9 18.39 -7.79 1.79
C GLU A 9 18.84 -7.51 3.21
N GLY A 10 18.64 -8.44 4.15
CA GLY A 10 18.94 -8.26 5.56
C GLY A 10 17.91 -7.42 6.35
N GLY A 11 16.93 -6.81 5.68
CA GLY A 11 15.81 -6.13 6.34
C GLY A 11 16.25 -5.09 7.37
N LEU A 12 15.73 -5.19 8.59
CA LEU A 12 15.99 -4.24 9.69
C LEU A 12 17.39 -4.37 10.32
N GLU A 13 18.19 -5.36 9.90
CA GLU A 13 19.58 -5.52 10.34
C GLU A 13 20.55 -4.62 9.54
N GLN A 14 20.05 -3.94 8.52
CA GLN A 14 20.85 -3.00 7.74
C GLN A 14 21.10 -1.70 8.52
N PRO A 15 22.23 -1.00 8.27
CA PRO A 15 22.46 0.33 8.83
C PRO A 15 21.32 1.30 8.50
N ASP A 16 21.00 2.20 9.43
CA ASP A 16 19.91 3.17 9.29
C ASP A 16 19.96 3.95 7.98
N ALA A 17 21.14 4.37 7.55
CA ALA A 17 21.32 5.10 6.28
C ALA A 17 20.91 4.26 5.04
N VAL A 18 21.09 2.95 5.09
CA VAL A 18 20.68 2.04 4.00
C VAL A 18 19.16 1.89 3.99
N ILE A 19 18.56 1.75 5.19
CA ILE A 19 17.11 1.67 5.37
C ILE A 19 16.46 2.97 4.88
N GLU A 20 16.99 4.12 5.30
CA GLU A 20 16.48 5.43 4.91
C GLU A 20 16.55 5.65 3.39
N ALA A 21 17.69 5.34 2.77
CA ALA A 21 17.84 5.43 1.32
C ALA A 21 16.83 4.56 0.58
N PHE A 22 16.60 3.34 1.07
CA PHE A 22 15.60 2.44 0.51
C PHE A 22 14.17 2.99 0.68
N GLN A 23 13.81 3.50 1.86
CA GLN A 23 12.52 4.12 2.13
C GLN A 23 12.28 5.32 1.22
N ASN A 24 13.27 6.20 1.06
CA ASN A 24 13.17 7.38 0.20
C ASN A 24 12.95 6.99 -1.26
N ALA A 25 13.66 5.99 -1.77
CA ALA A 25 13.46 5.49 -3.13
C ALA A 25 12.04 4.92 -3.32
N ARG A 26 11.56 4.10 -2.39
CA ARG A 26 10.20 3.53 -2.43
C ARG A 26 9.11 4.59 -2.31
N LEU A 27 9.34 5.63 -1.51
CA LEU A 27 8.45 6.79 -1.41
C LEU A 27 8.30 7.49 -2.76
N GLN A 28 9.41 7.77 -3.44
CA GLN A 28 9.38 8.43 -4.75
C GLN A 28 8.64 7.60 -5.80
N ASP A 29 8.86 6.28 -5.83
CA ASP A 29 8.12 5.35 -6.71
C ASP A 29 6.61 5.41 -6.43
N MET A 30 6.22 5.40 -5.16
CA MET A 30 4.83 5.46 -4.72
C MET A 30 4.17 6.78 -5.11
N LEU A 31 4.86 7.91 -4.88
CA LEU A 31 4.34 9.24 -5.22
C LEU A 31 4.17 9.39 -6.73
N ALA A 32 5.13 8.92 -7.53
CA ALA A 32 5.05 8.92 -8.98
C ALA A 32 3.87 8.07 -9.47
N LEU A 33 3.66 6.89 -8.87
CA LEU A 33 2.53 6.02 -9.19
C LEU A 33 1.19 6.71 -8.87
N CYS A 34 1.08 7.32 -7.70
CA CYS A 34 -0.12 8.05 -7.27
C CYS A 34 -0.38 9.28 -8.15
N ALA A 35 0.64 10.04 -8.49
CA ALA A 35 0.53 11.19 -9.39
C ALA A 35 0.03 10.78 -10.78
N ARG A 36 0.44 9.61 -11.27
CA ARG A 36 0.03 9.08 -12.57
C ARG A 36 -1.41 8.58 -12.57
N GLY A 37 -1.84 7.86 -11.53
CA GLY A 37 -3.07 7.08 -11.61
C GLY A 37 -3.98 7.05 -10.39
N HIS A 38 -3.74 7.84 -9.33
CA HIS A 38 -4.60 7.81 -8.15
C HIS A 38 -5.56 9.02 -8.12
N PRO A 39 -6.87 8.86 -8.43
CA PRO A 39 -7.80 9.98 -8.59
C PRO A 39 -7.87 10.90 -7.37
N TYR A 40 -7.95 10.34 -6.17
CA TYR A 40 -8.02 11.12 -4.94
C TYR A 40 -6.76 11.96 -4.71
N TYR A 41 -5.56 11.35 -4.75
CA TYR A 41 -4.32 12.07 -4.46
C TYR A 41 -3.97 13.11 -5.52
N ARG A 42 -4.18 12.82 -6.80
CA ARG A 42 -4.00 13.81 -7.87
C ARG A 42 -4.82 15.07 -7.63
N HIS A 43 -6.09 14.89 -7.27
CA HIS A 43 -6.99 16.01 -6.99
C HIS A 43 -6.53 16.77 -5.73
N ARG A 44 -6.28 16.04 -4.65
CA ARG A 44 -5.92 16.61 -3.35
C ARG A 44 -4.62 17.40 -3.37
N TRP A 45 -3.60 16.88 -4.08
CA TRP A 45 -2.33 17.59 -4.24
C TRP A 45 -2.46 18.81 -5.14
N SER A 46 -3.25 18.72 -6.21
CA SER A 46 -3.54 19.86 -7.07
C SER A 46 -4.26 20.99 -6.31
N GLU A 47 -5.26 20.67 -5.51
CA GLU A 47 -5.96 21.64 -4.65
C GLU A 47 -5.03 22.31 -3.63
N ALA A 48 -4.11 21.54 -3.06
CA ALA A 48 -3.14 22.03 -2.08
C ALA A 48 -1.95 22.77 -2.73
N GLY A 49 -1.84 22.79 -4.05
CA GLY A 49 -0.70 23.38 -4.76
C GLY A 49 0.63 22.63 -4.49
N VAL A 50 0.56 21.34 -4.16
CA VAL A 50 1.75 20.55 -3.84
C VAL A 50 2.19 19.73 -5.05
N ASP A 51 3.48 19.86 -5.40
CA ASP A 51 4.11 18.98 -6.39
C ASP A 51 4.64 17.71 -5.70
N PRO A 52 4.05 16.52 -5.94
CA PRO A 52 4.53 15.28 -5.34
C PRO A 52 5.96 14.93 -5.75
N HIS A 53 6.45 15.44 -6.89
CA HIS A 53 7.83 15.20 -7.32
C HIS A 53 8.86 16.03 -6.55
N ALA A 54 8.44 17.05 -5.81
CA ALA A 54 9.30 17.80 -4.91
C ALA A 54 9.58 17.05 -3.60
N ILE A 55 8.73 16.08 -3.22
CA ILE A 55 8.89 15.24 -2.04
C ILE A 55 9.96 14.19 -2.32
N ARG A 56 11.09 14.26 -1.62
CA ARG A 56 12.26 13.41 -1.88
C ARG A 56 12.56 12.42 -0.78
N THR A 57 12.22 12.76 0.44
CA THR A 57 12.53 11.98 1.63
C THR A 57 11.28 11.72 2.47
N VAL A 58 11.35 10.74 3.35
CA VAL A 58 10.29 10.48 4.35
C VAL A 58 10.04 11.71 5.23
N GLY A 59 11.07 12.52 5.50
CA GLY A 59 10.95 13.78 6.23
C GLY A 59 10.06 14.82 5.53
N ASP A 60 10.00 14.79 4.19
CA ASP A 60 9.19 15.73 3.42
C ASP A 60 7.69 15.38 3.42
N LEU A 61 7.29 14.20 3.93
CA LEU A 61 5.89 13.76 3.96
C LEU A 61 4.97 14.75 4.70
N SER A 62 5.50 15.52 5.64
CA SER A 62 4.76 16.57 6.35
C SER A 62 4.24 17.69 5.44
N GLN A 63 4.78 17.83 4.24
CA GLN A 63 4.36 18.81 3.24
C GLN A 63 3.11 18.34 2.47
N LEU A 64 2.79 17.05 2.51
CA LEU A 64 1.60 16.51 1.89
C LEU A 64 0.36 16.73 2.78
N PRO A 65 -0.80 17.04 2.18
CA PRO A 65 -2.03 17.15 2.92
C PRO A 65 -2.45 15.79 3.52
N LEU A 66 -2.92 15.80 4.76
CA LEU A 66 -3.43 14.61 5.41
C LEU A 66 -4.64 14.02 4.67
N THR A 67 -4.74 12.71 4.71
CA THR A 67 -5.88 11.96 4.16
C THR A 67 -6.84 11.60 5.32
N PRO A 68 -7.96 12.29 5.46
CA PRO A 68 -8.94 11.94 6.48
C PRO A 68 -9.63 10.60 6.14
N LYS A 69 -9.86 9.78 7.15
CA LYS A 69 -10.57 8.50 6.99
C LYS A 69 -11.93 8.68 6.32
N GLN A 70 -12.61 9.78 6.62
CA GLN A 70 -13.93 10.10 6.07
C GLN A 70 -13.91 10.19 4.54
N ALA A 71 -12.87 10.75 3.93
CA ALA A 71 -12.75 10.83 2.48
C ALA A 71 -12.79 9.45 1.81
N MET A 72 -12.13 8.46 2.43
CA MET A 72 -12.17 7.08 1.94
C MET A 72 -13.54 6.43 2.13
N MET A 73 -14.24 6.77 3.22
CA MET A 73 -15.60 6.25 3.49
C MET A 73 -16.64 6.81 2.53
N GLU A 74 -16.54 8.09 2.18
CA GLU A 74 -17.49 8.78 1.31
C GLU A 74 -17.29 8.48 -0.18
N THR A 75 -16.04 8.29 -0.60
CA THR A 75 -15.71 8.08 -2.02
C THR A 75 -14.66 6.98 -2.21
N PRO A 76 -14.92 5.73 -1.78
CA PRO A 76 -13.93 4.65 -1.80
C PRO A 76 -13.43 4.32 -3.20
N GLU A 77 -14.24 4.54 -4.24
CA GLU A 77 -13.88 4.32 -5.64
C GLU A 77 -12.75 5.27 -6.13
N ARG A 78 -12.61 6.45 -5.51
CA ARG A 78 -11.53 7.40 -5.82
C ARG A 78 -10.17 6.95 -5.28
N PHE A 79 -10.15 5.99 -4.37
CA PHE A 79 -8.93 5.41 -3.80
C PHE A 79 -8.39 4.22 -4.60
N ARG A 80 -9.00 3.91 -5.73
CA ARG A 80 -8.51 2.89 -6.66
C ARG A 80 -7.57 3.51 -7.68
N LEU A 81 -6.39 2.90 -7.88
CA LEU A 81 -5.49 3.26 -8.97
C LEU A 81 -6.17 3.00 -10.32
N GLN A 82 -6.05 3.99 -11.23
CA GLN A 82 -6.56 3.95 -12.59
C GLN A 82 -5.38 4.02 -13.55
N LEU A 83 -4.83 2.87 -13.88
CA LEU A 83 -3.67 2.71 -14.76
C LEU A 83 -4.06 1.78 -15.92
N PRO A 84 -4.74 2.32 -16.97
CA PRO A 84 -5.24 1.51 -18.07
C PRO A 84 -4.13 0.89 -18.93
N ASP A 85 -2.92 1.41 -18.84
CA ASP A 85 -1.72 0.93 -19.49
C ASP A 85 -1.08 -0.31 -18.83
N LEU A 86 -1.49 -0.63 -17.58
CA LEU A 86 -1.05 -1.85 -16.93
C LEU A 86 -1.72 -3.09 -17.55
N PRO A 87 -1.03 -4.23 -17.60
CA PRO A 87 -1.60 -5.49 -18.00
C PRO A 87 -2.85 -5.83 -17.18
N LEU A 88 -3.84 -6.46 -17.82
CA LEU A 88 -5.12 -6.77 -17.18
C LEU A 88 -4.94 -7.59 -15.89
N HIS A 89 -4.03 -8.56 -15.89
CA HIS A 89 -3.77 -9.42 -14.73
C HIS A 89 -3.15 -8.67 -13.52
N GLU A 90 -2.58 -7.47 -13.72
CA GLU A 90 -2.06 -6.63 -12.63
C GLU A 90 -3.12 -5.68 -12.05
N ARG A 91 -4.23 -5.44 -12.76
CA ARG A 91 -5.29 -4.49 -12.38
C ARG A 91 -6.66 -5.11 -12.14
N VAL A 92 -6.79 -6.41 -12.33
CA VAL A 92 -8.03 -7.12 -12.00
C VAL A 92 -8.23 -7.14 -10.50
N LEU A 93 -9.44 -6.85 -10.05
CA LEU A 93 -9.82 -7.01 -8.65
C LEU A 93 -9.77 -8.49 -8.28
N TRP A 94 -8.98 -8.80 -7.28
CA TRP A 94 -8.89 -10.12 -6.69
C TRP A 94 -9.95 -10.29 -5.60
N GLU A 95 -10.09 -9.27 -4.75
CA GLU A 95 -10.88 -9.33 -3.54
C GLU A 95 -11.41 -7.93 -3.18
N VAL A 96 -12.55 -7.90 -2.52
CA VAL A 96 -13.07 -6.71 -1.84
C VAL A 96 -13.26 -7.06 -0.37
N ILE A 97 -12.51 -6.41 0.51
CA ILE A 97 -12.61 -6.57 1.96
C ILE A 97 -13.39 -5.38 2.51
N TYR A 98 -14.26 -5.63 3.47
CA TYR A 98 -14.99 -4.57 4.16
C TYR A 98 -14.42 -4.35 5.56
N THR A 99 -14.23 -3.09 5.93
CA THR A 99 -13.80 -2.74 7.30
C THR A 99 -14.93 -3.01 8.29
N THR A 100 -14.60 -3.57 9.45
CA THR A 100 -15.54 -3.72 10.56
C THR A 100 -15.60 -2.42 11.36
N GLY A 101 -16.43 -1.47 10.91
CA GLY A 101 -16.68 -0.22 11.64
C GLY A 101 -17.77 -0.41 12.72
N THR A 102 -17.57 0.13 13.92
CA THR A 102 -18.57 0.08 14.99
C THR A 102 -19.65 1.17 14.89
N SER A 103 -19.49 2.15 14.00
CA SER A 103 -20.33 3.36 13.97
C SER A 103 -20.67 3.90 12.57
N ALA A 104 -20.30 3.21 11.52
CA ALA A 104 -20.57 3.61 10.13
C ALA A 104 -20.71 2.40 9.22
N ASP A 105 -21.23 2.61 8.01
CA ASP A 105 -21.27 1.57 6.98
C ASP A 105 -19.88 1.02 6.69
N PRO A 106 -19.77 -0.30 6.45
CA PRO A 106 -18.50 -0.93 6.11
C PRO A 106 -17.88 -0.30 4.86
N THR A 107 -16.63 0.16 4.97
CA THR A 107 -15.91 0.75 3.84
C THR A 107 -15.26 -0.34 3.02
N PRO A 108 -15.48 -0.43 1.69
CA PRO A 108 -14.81 -1.40 0.83
C PRO A 108 -13.34 -1.04 0.61
N VAL A 109 -12.47 -2.03 0.73
CA VAL A 109 -11.06 -1.98 0.34
C VAL A 109 -10.87 -2.94 -0.83
N TYR A 110 -10.40 -2.40 -1.95
CA TYR A 110 -10.26 -3.13 -3.20
C TYR A 110 -8.82 -3.62 -3.35
N ASN A 111 -8.64 -4.93 -3.44
CA ASN A 111 -7.34 -5.55 -3.65
C ASN A 111 -7.26 -6.14 -5.06
N THR A 112 -6.16 -5.85 -5.74
CA THR A 112 -5.83 -6.43 -7.05
C THR A 112 -4.95 -7.68 -6.88
N THR A 113 -4.71 -8.39 -7.98
CA THR A 113 -3.74 -9.49 -8.00
C THR A 113 -2.34 -9.01 -7.59
N HIS A 114 -1.98 -7.76 -7.94
CA HIS A 114 -0.72 -7.16 -7.51
C HIS A 114 -0.65 -7.02 -5.97
N ASP A 115 -1.73 -6.53 -5.36
CA ASP A 115 -1.82 -6.39 -3.90
C ASP A 115 -1.74 -7.75 -3.20
N TYR A 116 -2.35 -8.78 -3.78
CA TYR A 116 -2.27 -10.15 -3.27
C TYR A 116 -0.82 -10.66 -3.22
N HIS A 117 -0.04 -10.45 -4.27
CA HIS A 117 1.37 -10.83 -4.26
C HIS A 117 2.19 -10.06 -3.23
N ALA A 118 1.92 -8.77 -3.05
CA ALA A 118 2.54 -7.96 -2.00
C ALA A 118 2.16 -8.49 -0.60
N TYR A 119 0.91 -8.90 -0.42
CA TYR A 119 0.41 -9.47 0.83
C TYR A 119 1.09 -10.80 1.17
N LEU A 120 1.25 -11.69 0.19
CA LEU A 120 2.00 -12.95 0.38
C LEU A 120 3.44 -12.70 0.81
N PHE A 121 4.09 -11.71 0.20
CA PHE A 121 5.45 -11.35 0.59
C PHE A 121 5.53 -10.84 2.04
N GLN A 122 4.63 -9.92 2.41
CA GLN A 122 4.57 -9.40 3.77
C GLN A 122 4.28 -10.51 4.79
N SER A 123 3.34 -11.40 4.49
CA SER A 123 2.98 -12.53 5.37
C SER A 123 4.15 -13.49 5.57
N ALA A 124 4.93 -13.77 4.53
CA ALA A 124 6.14 -14.59 4.65
C ALA A 124 7.17 -13.92 5.58
N ARG A 125 7.36 -12.61 5.47
CA ARG A 125 8.28 -11.87 6.37
C ARG A 125 7.79 -11.85 7.81
N VAL A 126 6.50 -11.67 8.03
CA VAL A 126 5.91 -11.77 9.38
C VAL A 126 6.15 -13.16 9.97
N ALA A 127 5.95 -14.22 9.18
CA ALA A 127 6.21 -15.59 9.63
C ALA A 127 7.69 -15.79 10.03
N GLU A 128 8.64 -15.31 9.20
CA GLU A 128 10.08 -15.38 9.53
C GLU A 128 10.41 -14.64 10.82
N ILE A 129 9.95 -13.40 11.00
CA ILE A 129 10.20 -12.59 12.20
C ILE A 129 9.57 -13.25 13.45
N SER A 130 8.40 -13.87 13.29
CA SER A 130 7.70 -14.57 14.37
C SER A 130 8.29 -15.95 14.68
N GLY A 131 9.31 -16.38 13.92
CA GLY A 131 9.95 -17.70 14.10
C GLY A 131 9.09 -18.87 13.65
N ILE A 132 8.04 -18.65 12.87
CA ILE A 132 7.17 -19.69 12.32
C ILE A 132 7.94 -20.51 11.29
N ARG A 133 7.87 -21.82 11.40
CA ARG A 133 8.57 -22.78 10.53
C ARG A 133 7.59 -23.58 9.71
N ALA A 134 8.04 -24.11 8.58
CA ALA A 134 7.23 -24.98 7.72
C ALA A 134 6.77 -26.29 8.41
N SER A 135 7.42 -26.68 9.51
CA SER A 135 7.06 -27.83 10.33
C SER A 135 5.98 -27.53 11.38
N ASP A 136 5.64 -26.26 11.59
CA ASP A 136 4.72 -25.86 12.65
C ASP A 136 3.26 -26.14 12.24
N VAL A 137 2.46 -26.52 13.23
CA VAL A 137 1.02 -26.66 13.08
C VAL A 137 0.34 -25.40 13.60
N ILE A 138 -0.39 -24.72 12.74
CA ILE A 138 -1.06 -23.45 13.07
C ILE A 138 -2.57 -23.71 13.22
N ALA A 139 -3.12 -23.36 14.39
CA ALA A 139 -4.56 -23.33 14.61
C ALA A 139 -5.10 -21.93 14.28
N ASN A 140 -5.95 -21.85 13.25
CA ASN A 140 -6.66 -20.62 12.94
C ASN A 140 -7.95 -20.53 13.74
N LEU A 141 -8.01 -19.59 14.68
CA LEU A 141 -9.18 -19.35 15.54
C LEU A 141 -10.03 -18.15 15.05
N PHE A 142 -9.69 -17.55 13.92
CA PHE A 142 -10.52 -16.52 13.33
C PHE A 142 -11.83 -17.11 12.80
N PRO A 143 -12.97 -16.46 13.06
CA PRO A 143 -14.23 -16.89 12.46
C PRO A 143 -14.12 -16.82 10.93
N LEU A 144 -14.54 -17.91 10.25
CA LEU A 144 -14.59 -17.98 8.79
C LEU A 144 -15.86 -17.35 8.21
N THR A 145 -16.65 -16.71 9.07
CA THR A 145 -17.89 -16.02 8.65
C THR A 145 -17.63 -14.53 8.55
N ALA A 146 -17.89 -13.99 7.36
CA ALA A 146 -18.07 -12.55 7.18
C ALA A 146 -19.48 -12.15 7.66
#